data_682945d68016f5947507b9742173760b
#
_entry.id   682945d68016f5947507b9742173760b
#
_cell.length_a   1.000
_cell.length_b   1.000
_cell.length_c   1.000
_cell.angle_alpha   90.00
_cell.angle_beta   90.00
_cell.angle_gamma   90.00
#
_symmetry.space_group_name_H-M   'P 1'
#
loop_
_entity.id
_entity.type
_entity.pdbx_description
1 polymer ?
#
loop_
_entity_poly.entity_id
_entity_poly.type
_entity_poly.pdbx_seq_one_letter_code
_entity_poly.pdbx_strand_id
1 'polypeptide(L)'
;MNKPIDPLDISLLVITNKILSALSEISSADIYEINTTEFKKDGLFSNDIFGMPGSKERIKNFAYIDLYVKVLHPRIYKELVKLSSFYGKILQGKAYAVFDEKEKDFVLSTEAEGKTGFNFFIKHLPDIKFKQTNSESRKFKIEFIKKYPINEILIDKYLVLPAGLRDYSITESGKPLEHEINALYRTVLRVATSAKQFRDDTSSNDYINSVRLRVQKAINEVYEYIEELLNGKGGYIQDKWTKRTVTYGTRNVITASPKVVTDLKDKNKPRATNIEVGVLQTAKGILPATIFLLRTNFLFDIFDPESTKARLINPKTLKRELVDISEKARSSWVSDDGLENTITKLKQPEIALSEIKIDNKYLLLIEEKGDAIRVIDDIYKYPGIDKDNLRPITYIELVYLALFNHMKEHPAYVTRYPITGLGSINIVEPYLKSTIDSTRKEVYLRGASEPIIAEEYPDLTSQVYTGLGLGTIFLAPMGADFDGDKVSLSFLLEKESVDELQDYINTKKYFLSPEGELIFSVSTNVNEIVMKDFTE
;
A
#
# COMPACT_ATOMS: atom_id res chain seq x y z
N MET A 1 -11.70 -0.66 -29.62
CA MET A 1 -10.63 -1.14 -28.73
C MET A 1 -10.05 0.08 -28.02
N ASN A 2 -10.35 0.25 -26.74
CA ASN A 2 -9.72 1.29 -25.94
C ASN A 2 -8.25 0.92 -25.79
N LYS A 3 -7.34 1.82 -26.21
CA LYS A 3 -5.92 1.66 -25.87
C LYS A 3 -5.83 1.58 -24.34
N PRO A 4 -5.03 0.63 -23.79
CA PRO A 4 -4.77 0.64 -22.36
C PRO A 4 -4.22 2.02 -22.00
N ILE A 5 -4.79 2.64 -20.97
CA ILE A 5 -4.31 3.91 -20.42
C ILE A 5 -2.90 3.64 -19.93
N ASP A 6 -1.92 4.32 -20.51
CA ASP A 6 -0.55 4.29 -19.98
C ASP A 6 -0.61 4.90 -18.56
N PRO A 7 -0.26 4.15 -17.51
CA PRO A 7 -0.30 4.66 -16.14
C PRO A 7 0.63 5.86 -15.91
N LEU A 8 1.53 6.12 -16.84
CA LEU A 8 2.43 7.30 -16.83
C LEU A 8 1.88 8.48 -17.64
N ASP A 9 0.68 8.38 -18.21
CA ASP A 9 0.05 9.48 -18.95
C ASP A 9 -0.49 10.56 -17.97
N ILE A 10 0.43 11.28 -17.35
CA ILE A 10 0.12 12.42 -16.47
C ILE A 10 -0.28 13.59 -17.37
N SER A 11 -1.53 14.00 -17.29
CA SER A 11 -2.05 15.17 -17.99
C SER A 11 -1.81 16.44 -17.17
N LEU A 12 -1.48 17.54 -17.86
CA LEU A 12 -1.53 18.86 -17.23
C LEU A 12 -2.99 19.23 -16.94
N LEU A 13 -3.23 19.77 -15.77
CA LEU A 13 -4.52 20.39 -15.47
C LEU A 13 -4.61 21.75 -16.20
N VAL A 14 -5.23 21.73 -17.35
CA VAL A 14 -5.52 22.96 -18.11
C VAL A 14 -6.89 23.51 -17.68
N ILE A 15 -6.90 24.75 -17.20
CA ILE A 15 -8.13 25.40 -16.78
C ILE A 15 -8.85 25.90 -18.03
N THR A 16 -9.82 25.12 -18.50
CA THR A 16 -10.64 25.49 -19.66
C THR A 16 -11.70 26.53 -19.30
N ASN A 17 -12.22 27.25 -20.29
CA ASN A 17 -13.33 28.21 -20.08
C ASN A 17 -14.55 27.55 -19.40
N LYS A 18 -14.80 26.28 -19.67
CA LYS A 18 -15.87 25.52 -19.01
C LYS A 18 -15.60 25.33 -17.50
N ILE A 19 -14.37 25.09 -17.13
CA ILE A 19 -13.98 25.00 -15.71
C ILE A 19 -14.07 26.38 -15.08
N LEU A 20 -13.53 27.42 -15.71
CA LEU A 20 -13.57 28.80 -15.22
C LEU A 20 -14.98 29.32 -14.96
N SER A 21 -15.94 29.00 -15.82
CA SER A 21 -17.32 29.41 -15.62
C SER A 21 -18.01 28.84 -14.39
N ALA A 22 -17.45 27.76 -13.82
CA ALA A 22 -17.94 27.12 -12.61
C ALA A 22 -17.16 27.52 -11.34
N LEU A 23 -16.13 28.37 -11.48
CA LEU A 23 -15.26 28.78 -10.37
C LEU A 23 -15.38 30.26 -10.07
N SER A 24 -15.26 30.62 -8.80
CA SER A 24 -15.21 32.00 -8.35
C SER A 24 -13.77 32.51 -8.23
N GLU A 25 -13.57 33.80 -8.48
CA GLU A 25 -12.28 34.47 -8.33
C GLU A 25 -12.02 34.81 -6.86
N ILE A 26 -10.78 34.57 -6.39
CA ILE A 26 -10.24 35.10 -5.14
C ILE A 26 -9.32 36.26 -5.48
N SER A 27 -9.62 37.42 -4.93
CA SER A 27 -8.88 38.66 -5.19
C SER A 27 -8.21 39.26 -3.95
N SER A 28 -8.67 38.90 -2.73
CA SER A 28 -8.15 39.44 -1.48
C SER A 28 -7.24 38.46 -0.73
N ALA A 29 -6.12 38.98 -0.23
CA ALA A 29 -5.25 38.26 0.69
C ALA A 29 -5.69 38.39 2.18
N ASP A 30 -6.67 39.23 2.48
CA ASP A 30 -7.16 39.45 3.82
C ASP A 30 -8.05 38.29 4.29
N ILE A 31 -8.01 38.01 5.59
CA ILE A 31 -8.80 36.92 6.20
C ILE A 31 -10.21 37.40 6.51
N TYR A 32 -10.34 38.59 7.06
CA TYR A 32 -11.59 39.14 7.57
C TYR A 32 -12.01 40.41 6.86
N GLU A 33 -13.29 40.70 6.89
CA GLU A 33 -13.83 42.01 6.52
C GLU A 33 -13.40 43.08 7.54
N ILE A 34 -13.37 44.33 7.14
CA ILE A 34 -12.94 45.44 7.98
C ILE A 34 -13.83 45.53 9.22
N ASN A 35 -13.22 45.51 10.41
CA ASN A 35 -13.89 45.65 11.71
C ASN A 35 -14.91 44.55 12.07
N THR A 36 -14.80 43.39 11.47
CA THR A 36 -15.66 42.22 11.76
C THR A 36 -14.85 40.93 11.95
N THR A 37 -15.51 39.87 12.43
CA THR A 37 -14.96 38.51 12.49
C THR A 37 -15.47 37.65 11.33
N GLU A 38 -16.16 38.25 10.37
CA GLU A 38 -16.65 37.57 9.16
C GLU A 38 -15.51 37.41 8.16
N PHE A 39 -15.44 36.25 7.53
CA PHE A 39 -14.44 36.02 6.48
C PHE A 39 -14.68 36.93 5.28
N LYS A 40 -13.59 37.42 4.70
CA LYS A 40 -13.60 38.25 3.50
C LYS A 40 -14.33 37.56 2.36
N LYS A 41 -15.32 38.24 1.73
CA LYS A 41 -16.19 37.65 0.69
C LYS A 41 -15.43 37.15 -0.54
N ASP A 42 -14.38 37.87 -0.93
CA ASP A 42 -13.48 37.54 -2.05
C ASP A 42 -12.12 36.97 -1.57
N GLY A 43 -12.04 36.49 -0.33
CA GLY A 43 -10.85 35.98 0.31
C GLY A 43 -10.72 34.46 0.32
N LEU A 44 -9.58 33.97 0.79
CA LEU A 44 -9.21 32.55 0.83
C LEU A 44 -10.15 31.68 1.68
N PHE A 45 -10.90 32.27 2.62
CA PHE A 45 -11.81 31.54 3.52
C PHE A 45 -13.28 31.92 3.34
N SER A 46 -13.61 32.60 2.24
CA SER A 46 -14.95 33.07 1.93
C SER A 46 -16.02 32.00 2.09
N ASN A 47 -17.06 32.32 2.84
CA ASN A 47 -18.24 31.46 2.97
C ASN A 47 -19.09 31.46 1.70
N ASP A 48 -19.10 32.57 0.95
CA ASP A 48 -19.84 32.71 -0.29
C ASP A 48 -19.24 31.83 -1.41
N ILE A 49 -17.91 31.67 -1.43
CA ILE A 49 -17.19 30.89 -2.44
C ILE A 49 -17.12 29.41 -2.04
N PHE A 50 -16.73 29.12 -0.81
CA PHE A 50 -16.43 27.75 -0.39
C PHE A 50 -17.55 27.11 0.43
N GLY A 51 -18.54 27.86 0.89
CA GLY A 51 -19.55 27.40 1.84
C GLY A 51 -19.12 27.57 3.30
N MET A 52 -20.07 27.36 4.19
CA MET A 52 -19.89 27.50 5.64
C MET A 52 -18.93 26.44 6.20
N PRO A 53 -18.20 26.72 7.29
CA PRO A 53 -17.41 25.72 8.00
C PRO A 53 -18.24 24.46 8.33
N GLY A 54 -17.70 23.29 8.00
CA GLY A 54 -18.38 22.00 8.19
C GLY A 54 -19.32 21.57 7.06
N SER A 55 -19.60 22.42 6.07
CA SER A 55 -20.43 22.04 4.92
C SER A 55 -19.69 21.16 3.91
N LYS A 56 -20.44 20.42 3.08
CA LYS A 56 -19.86 19.59 2.01
C LYS A 56 -19.24 20.45 0.89
N GLU A 57 -19.80 21.62 0.66
CA GLU A 57 -19.33 22.60 -0.32
C GLU A 57 -17.92 23.06 0.02
N ARG A 58 -17.62 23.26 1.30
CA ARG A 58 -16.32 23.74 1.77
C ARG A 58 -15.16 22.78 1.45
N ILE A 59 -15.44 21.49 1.28
CA ILE A 59 -14.46 20.46 0.91
C ILE A 59 -14.37 20.28 -0.62
N LYS A 60 -15.41 20.68 -1.36
CA LYS A 60 -15.53 20.39 -2.80
C LYS A 60 -15.28 21.58 -3.69
N ASN A 61 -15.63 22.78 -3.25
CA ASN A 61 -15.57 23.97 -4.09
C ASN A 61 -14.13 24.46 -4.24
N PHE A 62 -13.66 24.46 -5.49
CA PHE A 62 -12.43 25.11 -5.90
C PHE A 62 -12.71 26.58 -6.24
N ALA A 63 -11.64 27.38 -6.28
CA ALA A 63 -11.66 28.76 -6.75
C ALA A 63 -10.40 29.01 -7.61
N TYR A 64 -10.23 30.21 -8.13
CA TYR A 64 -9.01 30.58 -8.84
C TYR A 64 -8.52 31.97 -8.44
N ILE A 65 -7.21 32.18 -8.64
CA ILE A 65 -6.54 33.49 -8.56
C ILE A 65 -6.20 33.91 -9.97
N ASP A 66 -6.59 35.13 -10.38
CA ASP A 66 -6.14 35.77 -11.62
C ASP A 66 -4.68 36.23 -11.43
N LEU A 67 -3.78 35.73 -12.25
CA LEU A 67 -2.35 36.09 -12.20
C LEU A 67 -2.04 37.39 -12.93
N TYR A 68 -2.98 37.88 -13.74
CA TYR A 68 -2.89 39.09 -14.59
C TYR A 68 -1.76 39.08 -15.63
N VAL A 69 -0.87 38.10 -15.59
CA VAL A 69 0.21 37.89 -16.57
C VAL A 69 0.30 36.41 -16.90
N LYS A 70 0.70 36.09 -18.14
CA LYS A 70 0.93 34.71 -18.55
C LYS A 70 2.29 34.23 -18.06
N VAL A 71 2.31 33.06 -17.43
CA VAL A 71 3.48 32.37 -16.93
C VAL A 71 3.45 30.89 -17.34
N LEU A 72 4.54 30.17 -17.24
CA LEU A 72 4.58 28.74 -17.53
C LEU A 72 3.87 27.95 -16.43
N HIS A 73 3.13 26.92 -16.82
CA HIS A 73 2.62 25.94 -15.86
C HIS A 73 3.81 25.39 -15.03
N PRO A 74 3.71 25.31 -13.68
CA PRO A 74 4.83 24.94 -12.80
C PRO A 74 5.52 23.64 -13.20
N ARG A 75 4.74 22.63 -13.61
CA ARG A 75 5.29 21.34 -14.08
C ARG A 75 6.16 21.51 -15.32
N ILE A 76 5.71 22.28 -16.30
CA ILE A 76 6.49 22.56 -17.51
C ILE A 76 7.77 23.33 -17.18
N TYR A 77 7.66 24.36 -16.34
CA TYR A 77 8.83 25.12 -15.87
C TYR A 77 9.88 24.19 -15.24
N LYS A 78 9.45 23.31 -14.34
CA LYS A 78 10.31 22.34 -13.64
C LYS A 78 11.01 21.39 -14.62
N GLU A 79 10.29 20.84 -15.60
CA GLU A 79 10.89 19.92 -16.58
C GLU A 79 11.82 20.64 -17.56
N LEU A 80 11.52 21.87 -17.98
CA LEU A 80 12.44 22.68 -18.80
C LEU A 80 13.76 22.96 -18.08
N VAL A 81 13.71 23.36 -16.81
CA VAL A 81 14.92 23.60 -16.00
C VAL A 81 15.73 22.32 -15.78
N LYS A 82 15.06 21.17 -15.63
CA LYS A 82 15.74 19.85 -15.53
C LYS A 82 16.38 19.41 -16.84
N LEU A 83 15.80 19.76 -17.99
CA LEU A 83 16.40 19.46 -19.30
C LEU A 83 17.68 20.27 -19.52
N SER A 84 17.66 21.54 -19.12
CA SER A 84 18.84 22.42 -19.18
C SER A 84 18.73 23.53 -18.14
N SER A 85 19.72 23.61 -17.24
CA SER A 85 19.81 24.70 -16.27
C SER A 85 19.98 26.07 -16.95
N PHE A 86 20.50 26.08 -18.20
CA PHE A 86 20.67 27.27 -19.01
C PHE A 86 19.31 27.89 -19.38
N TYR A 87 18.30 27.08 -19.70
CA TYR A 87 16.94 27.57 -19.95
C TYR A 87 16.38 28.31 -18.74
N GLY A 88 16.60 27.76 -17.55
CA GLY A 88 16.21 28.42 -16.30
C GLY A 88 16.91 29.76 -16.09
N LYS A 89 18.21 29.87 -16.44
CA LYS A 89 18.98 31.11 -16.34
C LYS A 89 18.46 32.17 -17.32
N ILE A 90 18.10 31.80 -18.56
CA ILE A 90 17.49 32.71 -19.53
C ILE A 90 16.13 33.20 -19.02
N LEU A 91 15.25 32.29 -18.59
CA LEU A 91 13.94 32.63 -18.04
C LEU A 91 14.03 33.60 -16.86
N GLN A 92 15.06 33.45 -16.03
CA GLN A 92 15.33 34.28 -14.86
C GLN A 92 16.04 35.60 -15.15
N GLY A 93 16.41 35.85 -16.40
CA GLY A 93 17.19 37.05 -16.76
C GLY A 93 18.66 37.00 -16.29
N LYS A 94 19.19 35.83 -15.94
CA LYS A 94 20.56 35.64 -15.42
C LYS A 94 21.59 35.26 -16.48
N ALA A 95 21.14 34.96 -17.68
CA ALA A 95 22.03 34.62 -18.78
C ALA A 95 21.45 35.18 -20.08
N TYR A 96 22.35 35.76 -20.91
CA TYR A 96 22.02 36.22 -22.23
C TYR A 96 22.29 35.12 -23.25
N ALA A 97 21.42 35.00 -24.24
CA ALA A 97 21.51 33.97 -25.27
C ALA A 97 21.11 34.50 -26.64
N VAL A 98 21.60 33.83 -27.67
CA VAL A 98 21.13 33.94 -29.04
C VAL A 98 20.46 32.62 -29.41
N PHE A 99 19.36 32.69 -30.14
CA PHE A 99 18.72 31.47 -30.66
C PHE A 99 19.41 31.11 -31.99
N ASP A 100 20.04 29.94 -32.02
CA ASP A 100 20.70 29.43 -33.21
C ASP A 100 19.66 28.74 -34.12
N GLU A 101 19.43 29.31 -35.29
CA GLU A 101 18.45 28.80 -36.26
C GLU A 101 18.87 27.47 -36.91
N LYS A 102 20.15 27.10 -36.87
CA LYS A 102 20.63 25.81 -37.40
C LYS A 102 20.47 24.70 -36.40
N GLU A 103 20.94 24.92 -35.18
CA GLU A 103 20.86 23.96 -34.08
C GLU A 103 19.43 23.92 -33.44
N LYS A 104 18.61 24.96 -33.69
CA LYS A 104 17.29 25.15 -33.08
C LYS A 104 17.35 25.08 -31.55
N ASP A 105 18.33 25.74 -30.96
CA ASP A 105 18.54 25.82 -29.52
C ASP A 105 19.21 27.14 -29.13
N PHE A 106 19.24 27.44 -27.83
CA PHE A 106 19.87 28.64 -27.29
C PHE A 106 21.38 28.44 -27.10
N VAL A 107 22.17 29.43 -27.56
CA VAL A 107 23.62 29.50 -27.36
C VAL A 107 23.93 30.67 -26.42
N LEU A 108 24.84 30.43 -25.46
CA LEU A 108 25.29 31.46 -24.52
C LEU A 108 25.90 32.65 -25.29
N SER A 109 25.52 33.84 -24.91
CA SER A 109 26.01 35.09 -25.50
C SER A 109 26.32 36.15 -24.44
N THR A 110 26.83 37.28 -24.86
CA THR A 110 27.07 38.46 -24.03
C THR A 110 25.83 39.33 -23.94
N GLU A 111 25.80 40.28 -23.01
CA GLU A 111 24.71 41.26 -22.87
C GLU A 111 24.57 42.14 -24.11
N ALA A 112 25.68 42.42 -24.80
CA ALA A 112 25.68 43.27 -25.98
C ALA A 112 25.04 42.64 -27.22
N GLU A 113 25.12 41.30 -27.36
CA GLU A 113 24.68 40.58 -28.56
C GLU A 113 23.50 39.66 -28.31
N GLY A 114 23.27 39.25 -27.05
CA GLY A 114 22.25 38.31 -26.64
C GLY A 114 21.00 38.97 -26.11
N LYS A 115 19.97 38.16 -25.96
CA LYS A 115 18.70 38.50 -25.29
C LYS A 115 18.45 37.57 -24.10
N THR A 116 17.62 38.03 -23.17
CA THR A 116 17.28 37.28 -21.97
C THR A 116 15.81 37.47 -21.61
N GLY A 117 15.33 36.76 -20.62
CA GLY A 117 14.01 36.94 -20.03
C GLY A 117 12.93 36.04 -20.62
N PHE A 118 11.77 36.11 -19.97
CA PHE A 118 10.63 35.22 -20.23
C PHE A 118 10.12 35.31 -21.67
N ASN A 119 9.85 36.51 -22.16
CA ASN A 119 9.31 36.71 -23.50
C ASN A 119 10.23 36.19 -24.59
N PHE A 120 11.54 36.43 -24.44
CA PHE A 120 12.53 35.93 -25.38
C PHE A 120 12.53 34.40 -25.42
N PHE A 121 12.53 33.77 -24.27
CA PHE A 121 12.50 32.30 -24.19
C PHE A 121 11.21 31.71 -24.79
N ILE A 122 10.03 32.23 -24.37
CA ILE A 122 8.72 31.71 -24.82
C ILE A 122 8.55 31.86 -26.35
N LYS A 123 9.05 32.93 -26.93
CA LYS A 123 8.98 33.13 -28.38
C LYS A 123 9.62 31.98 -29.17
N HIS A 124 10.71 31.43 -28.66
CA HIS A 124 11.47 30.37 -29.34
C HIS A 124 11.18 28.97 -28.83
N LEU A 125 10.42 28.82 -27.74
CA LEU A 125 10.11 27.53 -27.13
C LEU A 125 9.51 26.50 -28.10
N PRO A 126 8.56 26.85 -29.01
CA PRO A 126 8.02 25.92 -29.99
C PRO A 126 9.06 25.36 -30.97
N ASP A 127 10.11 26.15 -31.27
CA ASP A 127 11.13 25.82 -32.25
C ASP A 127 12.32 25.04 -31.67
N ILE A 128 12.37 24.86 -30.33
CA ILE A 128 13.50 24.21 -29.68
C ILE A 128 13.59 22.73 -30.07
N LYS A 129 14.75 22.34 -30.59
CA LYS A 129 15.09 20.95 -30.81
C LYS A 129 15.93 20.45 -29.63
N PHE A 130 15.24 19.96 -28.59
CA PHE A 130 15.92 19.46 -27.40
C PHE A 130 16.93 18.35 -27.73
N LYS A 131 18.16 18.46 -27.23
CA LYS A 131 19.18 17.43 -27.37
C LYS A 131 18.70 16.11 -26.76
N GLN A 132 18.71 15.07 -27.57
CA GLN A 132 18.36 13.71 -27.11
C GLN A 132 19.63 13.02 -26.59
N THR A 133 19.43 12.12 -25.65
CA THR A 133 20.44 11.21 -25.11
C THR A 133 19.84 9.83 -24.99
N ASN A 134 20.60 8.83 -24.59
CA ASN A 134 20.11 7.47 -24.36
C ASN A 134 19.27 7.35 -23.06
N SER A 135 19.06 8.45 -22.32
CA SER A 135 18.27 8.46 -21.09
C SER A 135 16.77 8.46 -21.38
N GLU A 136 16.06 7.41 -21.00
CA GLU A 136 14.60 7.31 -21.10
C GLU A 136 13.87 8.43 -20.32
N SER A 137 14.37 8.76 -19.12
CA SER A 137 13.85 9.89 -18.34
C SER A 137 13.93 11.23 -19.11
N ARG A 138 14.98 11.43 -19.89
CA ARG A 138 15.12 12.64 -20.72
C ARG A 138 14.15 12.62 -21.90
N LYS A 139 14.00 11.48 -22.57
CA LYS A 139 13.03 11.32 -23.66
C LYS A 139 11.62 11.62 -23.18
N PHE A 140 11.21 11.03 -22.06
CA PHE A 140 9.92 11.28 -21.45
C PHE A 140 9.67 12.78 -21.18
N LYS A 141 10.64 13.51 -20.62
CA LYS A 141 10.50 14.96 -20.36
C LYS A 141 10.29 15.77 -21.64
N ILE A 142 11.04 15.40 -22.69
CA ILE A 142 10.92 16.06 -24.00
C ILE A 142 9.54 15.79 -24.61
N GLU A 143 9.08 14.56 -24.60
CA GLU A 143 7.76 14.15 -25.10
C GLU A 143 6.64 14.85 -24.31
N PHE A 144 6.77 14.90 -22.98
CA PHE A 144 5.82 15.57 -22.12
C PHE A 144 5.68 17.06 -22.43
N ILE A 145 6.80 17.78 -22.61
CA ILE A 145 6.76 19.22 -22.97
C ILE A 145 6.14 19.42 -24.36
N LYS A 146 6.48 18.55 -25.33
CA LYS A 146 6.00 18.64 -26.72
C LYS A 146 4.53 18.20 -26.88
N LYS A 147 3.97 17.47 -25.94
CA LYS A 147 2.57 17.01 -25.96
C LYS A 147 1.58 18.18 -25.95
N TYR A 148 1.94 19.30 -25.31
CA TYR A 148 1.06 20.42 -25.09
C TYR A 148 1.41 21.63 -25.95
N PRO A 149 0.44 22.24 -26.64
CA PRO A 149 0.67 23.47 -27.38
C PRO A 149 0.97 24.66 -26.45
N ILE A 150 1.61 25.70 -26.97
CA ILE A 150 2.10 26.84 -26.19
C ILE A 150 0.98 27.55 -25.39
N ASN A 151 -0.22 27.60 -25.93
CA ASN A 151 -1.38 28.21 -25.28
C ASN A 151 -1.91 27.42 -24.07
N GLU A 152 -1.60 26.13 -23.98
CA GLU A 152 -1.99 25.28 -22.84
C GLU A 152 -0.92 25.26 -21.74
N ILE A 153 0.35 25.45 -22.10
CA ILE A 153 1.44 25.50 -21.11
C ILE A 153 1.62 26.88 -20.50
N LEU A 154 1.03 27.94 -21.09
CA LEU A 154 0.99 29.28 -20.54
C LEU A 154 -0.33 29.50 -19.80
N ILE A 155 -0.24 29.75 -18.50
CA ILE A 155 -1.39 29.96 -17.63
C ILE A 155 -1.45 31.39 -17.12
N ASP A 156 -2.64 31.94 -16.98
CA ASP A 156 -2.94 33.23 -16.37
C ASP A 156 -3.92 33.13 -15.19
N LYS A 157 -4.37 31.91 -14.90
CA LYS A 157 -5.25 31.56 -13.77
C LYS A 157 -4.61 30.44 -12.96
N TYR A 158 -4.68 30.52 -11.65
CA TYR A 158 -4.15 29.49 -10.77
C TYR A 158 -5.23 28.96 -9.84
N LEU A 159 -5.38 27.62 -9.76
CA LEU A 159 -6.37 26.98 -8.92
C LEU A 159 -6.04 27.10 -7.44
N VAL A 160 -7.09 27.33 -6.66
CA VAL A 160 -7.05 27.35 -5.21
C VAL A 160 -7.85 26.17 -4.67
N LEU A 161 -7.23 25.38 -3.83
CA LEU A 161 -7.85 24.23 -3.17
C LEU A 161 -9.06 24.65 -2.33
N PRO A 162 -10.05 23.76 -2.15
CA PRO A 162 -11.19 24.00 -1.27
C PRO A 162 -10.75 24.42 0.15
N ALA A 163 -11.46 25.37 0.74
CA ALA A 163 -11.12 25.91 2.04
C ALA A 163 -11.14 24.83 3.14
N GLY A 164 -12.03 23.86 3.07
CA GLY A 164 -12.13 22.78 4.05
C GLY A 164 -10.93 21.81 4.06
N LEU A 165 -10.06 21.84 3.03
CA LEU A 165 -8.79 21.10 3.01
C LEU A 165 -7.61 21.88 3.60
N ARG A 166 -7.81 23.17 3.89
CA ARG A 166 -6.79 24.10 4.39
C ARG A 166 -7.39 25.15 5.32
N ASP A 167 -8.35 24.74 6.12
CA ASP A 167 -9.22 25.64 6.88
C ASP A 167 -8.46 26.47 7.94
N TYR A 168 -9.14 27.48 8.42
CA TYR A 168 -8.67 28.42 9.41
C TYR A 168 -9.47 28.25 10.70
N SER A 169 -8.80 28.16 11.81
CA SER A 169 -9.41 28.12 13.13
C SER A 169 -8.62 28.97 14.13
N ILE A 170 -9.24 29.29 15.23
CA ILE A 170 -8.58 29.94 16.36
C ILE A 170 -8.51 28.92 17.49
N THR A 171 -7.32 28.71 18.02
CA THR A 171 -7.11 27.82 19.17
C THR A 171 -7.75 28.41 20.44
N GLU A 172 -7.96 27.59 21.47
CA GLU A 172 -8.46 28.03 22.77
C GLU A 172 -7.60 29.15 23.39
N SER A 173 -6.31 29.20 23.06
CA SER A 173 -5.37 30.27 23.48
C SER A 173 -5.45 31.55 22.63
N GLY A 174 -6.41 31.63 21.67
CA GLY A 174 -6.59 32.79 20.79
C GLY A 174 -5.58 32.90 19.65
N LYS A 175 -4.74 31.87 19.44
CA LYS A 175 -3.78 31.84 18.31
C LYS A 175 -4.43 31.31 17.05
N PRO A 176 -4.15 31.93 15.88
CA PRO A 176 -4.62 31.40 14.61
C PRO A 176 -3.93 30.07 14.30
N LEU A 177 -4.73 29.10 13.85
CA LEU A 177 -4.29 27.84 13.32
C LEU A 177 -4.75 27.74 11.88
N GLU A 178 -3.84 27.71 10.95
CA GLU A 178 -4.12 27.56 9.52
C GLU A 178 -3.08 26.66 8.85
N HIS A 179 -3.47 26.09 7.74
CA HIS A 179 -2.58 25.26 6.93
C HIS A 179 -1.55 26.16 6.20
N GLU A 180 -0.28 25.72 6.18
CA GLU A 180 0.86 26.50 5.63
C GLU A 180 0.64 26.96 4.18
N ILE A 181 -0.08 26.18 3.35
CA ILE A 181 -0.40 26.53 1.98
C ILE A 181 -1.12 27.89 1.84
N ASN A 182 -1.84 28.32 2.87
CA ASN A 182 -2.56 29.61 2.83
C ASN A 182 -1.58 30.80 2.79
N ALA A 183 -0.44 30.69 3.44
CA ALA A 183 0.62 31.72 3.37
C ALA A 183 1.17 31.81 1.93
N LEU A 184 1.33 30.67 1.25
CA LEU A 184 1.77 30.63 -0.14
C LEU A 184 0.73 31.24 -1.07
N TYR A 185 -0.58 30.92 -0.92
CA TYR A 185 -1.64 31.55 -1.68
C TYR A 185 -1.73 33.06 -1.45
N ARG A 186 -1.54 33.55 -0.21
CA ARG A 186 -1.46 35.00 0.06
C ARG A 186 -0.29 35.65 -0.67
N THR A 187 0.84 34.96 -0.76
CA THR A 187 2.00 35.43 -1.55
C THR A 187 1.64 35.53 -3.04
N VAL A 188 0.99 34.51 -3.60
CA VAL A 188 0.50 34.55 -5.00
C VAL A 188 -0.43 35.74 -5.21
N LEU A 189 -1.43 35.95 -4.34
CA LEU A 189 -2.38 37.09 -4.42
C LEU A 189 -1.67 38.44 -4.40
N ARG A 190 -0.73 38.66 -3.48
CA ARG A 190 0.03 39.92 -3.39
C ARG A 190 0.86 40.19 -4.63
N VAL A 191 1.55 39.16 -5.13
CA VAL A 191 2.39 39.29 -6.34
C VAL A 191 1.52 39.46 -7.58
N ALA A 192 0.41 38.73 -7.70
CA ALA A 192 -0.55 38.88 -8.78
C ALA A 192 -1.20 40.29 -8.79
N THR A 193 -1.57 40.81 -7.64
CA THR A 193 -2.08 42.20 -7.52
C THR A 193 -1.07 43.20 -8.05
N SER A 194 0.22 43.02 -7.79
CA SER A 194 1.27 43.89 -8.35
C SER A 194 1.43 43.75 -9.87
N ALA A 195 0.97 42.63 -10.43
CA ALA A 195 1.01 42.39 -11.87
C ALA A 195 -0.21 42.98 -12.62
N LYS A 196 -1.28 43.36 -11.92
CA LYS A 196 -2.57 43.80 -12.49
C LYS A 196 -2.44 44.92 -13.51
N GLN A 197 -1.53 45.89 -13.26
CA GLN A 197 -1.28 47.02 -14.17
C GLN A 197 -0.65 46.61 -15.52
N PHE A 198 -0.18 45.37 -15.66
CA PHE A 198 0.50 44.86 -16.87
C PHE A 198 -0.34 43.84 -17.64
N ARG A 199 -1.63 43.70 -17.32
CA ARG A 199 -2.53 42.69 -17.90
C ARG A 199 -2.49 42.64 -19.42
N ASP A 200 -2.49 43.82 -20.06
CA ASP A 200 -2.56 43.99 -21.52
C ASP A 200 -1.20 44.34 -22.14
N ASP A 201 -0.15 44.39 -21.33
CA ASP A 201 1.17 44.77 -21.80
C ASP A 201 1.93 43.56 -22.38
N THR A 202 2.09 43.57 -23.71
CA THR A 202 2.86 42.55 -24.45
C THR A 202 4.34 42.95 -24.66
N SER A 203 4.76 44.09 -24.10
CA SER A 203 6.15 44.54 -24.22
C SER A 203 7.12 43.60 -23.52
N SER A 204 8.36 43.54 -24.03
CA SER A 204 9.43 42.75 -23.43
C SER A 204 10.32 43.57 -22.48
N ASN A 205 9.71 44.49 -21.75
CA ASN A 205 10.40 45.34 -20.80
C ASN A 205 10.93 44.48 -19.61
N ASP A 206 12.13 44.76 -19.14
CA ASP A 206 12.78 44.04 -18.03
C ASP A 206 11.96 44.05 -16.74
N TYR A 207 11.20 45.14 -16.53
CA TYR A 207 10.33 45.24 -15.40
C TYR A 207 9.19 44.21 -15.44
N ILE A 208 8.56 44.02 -16.59
CA ILE A 208 7.49 43.02 -16.78
C ILE A 208 8.04 41.60 -16.66
N ASN A 209 9.24 41.34 -17.19
CA ASN A 209 9.93 40.06 -17.00
C ASN A 209 10.19 39.78 -15.53
N SER A 210 10.58 40.82 -14.76
CA SER A 210 10.78 40.69 -13.30
C SER A 210 9.49 40.38 -12.55
N VAL A 211 8.36 41.01 -12.93
CA VAL A 211 7.04 40.73 -12.35
C VAL A 211 6.59 39.31 -12.66
N ARG A 212 6.69 38.89 -13.94
CA ARG A 212 6.39 37.51 -14.35
C ARG A 212 7.22 36.48 -13.61
N LEU A 213 8.49 36.75 -13.42
CA LEU A 213 9.37 35.86 -12.67
C LEU A 213 8.93 35.72 -11.20
N ARG A 214 8.48 36.80 -10.57
CA ARG A 214 7.95 36.75 -9.20
C ARG A 214 6.66 35.93 -9.11
N VAL A 215 5.73 36.13 -10.07
CA VAL A 215 4.50 35.31 -10.17
C VAL A 215 4.86 33.85 -10.41
N GLN A 216 5.77 33.57 -11.37
CA GLN A 216 6.24 32.19 -11.66
C GLN A 216 6.80 31.50 -10.41
N LYS A 217 7.65 32.19 -9.64
CA LYS A 217 8.20 31.64 -8.41
C LYS A 217 7.13 31.35 -7.37
N ALA A 218 6.20 32.28 -7.16
CA ALA A 218 5.14 32.11 -6.18
C ALA A 218 4.23 30.92 -6.50
N ILE A 219 3.85 30.72 -7.76
CA ILE A 219 3.04 29.55 -8.14
C ILE A 219 3.85 28.25 -8.12
N ASN A 220 5.15 28.30 -8.40
CA ASN A 220 6.02 27.11 -8.28
C ASN A 220 6.12 26.66 -6.82
N GLU A 221 6.24 27.58 -5.86
CA GLU A 221 6.28 27.27 -4.43
C GLU A 221 4.99 26.59 -3.95
N VAL A 222 3.81 27.05 -4.41
CA VAL A 222 2.54 26.37 -4.11
C VAL A 222 2.53 24.95 -4.71
N TYR A 223 2.96 24.82 -5.95
CA TYR A 223 2.99 23.53 -6.64
C TYR A 223 3.95 22.53 -5.98
N GLU A 224 5.16 22.97 -5.63
CA GLU A 224 6.17 22.17 -4.93
C GLU A 224 5.66 21.74 -3.55
N TYR A 225 5.01 22.64 -2.82
CA TYR A 225 4.41 22.31 -1.53
C TYR A 225 3.31 21.22 -1.66
N ILE A 226 2.46 21.30 -2.68
CA ILE A 226 1.46 20.25 -2.96
C ILE A 226 2.13 18.92 -3.32
N GLU A 227 3.19 18.96 -4.14
CA GLU A 227 3.97 17.75 -4.43
C GLU A 227 4.56 17.13 -3.16
N GLU A 228 5.12 17.93 -2.26
CA GLU A 228 5.67 17.49 -0.97
C GLU A 228 4.61 16.91 -0.05
N LEU A 229 3.41 17.50 -0.01
CA LEU A 229 2.28 16.96 0.75
C LEU A 229 1.86 15.58 0.26
N LEU A 230 2.04 15.27 -1.02
CA LEU A 230 1.63 13.99 -1.60
C LEU A 230 2.75 12.96 -1.54
N ASN A 231 4.00 13.38 -1.78
CA ASN A 231 5.15 12.51 -1.98
C ASN A 231 6.02 12.35 -0.72
N GLY A 232 6.85 11.30 -0.73
CA GLY A 232 7.82 11.04 0.32
C GLY A 232 7.23 10.38 1.58
N LYS A 233 8.12 10.04 2.52
CA LYS A 233 7.77 9.28 3.74
C LYS A 233 6.76 9.99 4.65
N GLY A 234 6.72 11.33 4.63
CA GLY A 234 5.77 12.15 5.38
C GLY A 234 4.53 12.56 4.57
N GLY A 235 4.53 12.29 3.25
CA GLY A 235 3.42 12.65 2.36
C GLY A 235 2.17 11.80 2.55
N TYR A 236 1.01 12.35 2.19
CA TYR A 236 -0.29 11.70 2.39
C TYR A 236 -0.38 10.30 1.78
N ILE A 237 0.26 10.07 0.62
CA ILE A 237 0.23 8.76 -0.03
C ILE A 237 0.96 7.74 0.84
N GLN A 238 2.20 7.99 1.26
CA GLN A 238 2.99 7.02 2.01
C GLN A 238 2.62 7.00 3.51
N ASP A 239 2.33 8.15 4.13
CA ASP A 239 2.09 8.22 5.57
C ASP A 239 0.65 7.88 5.97
N LYS A 240 -0.33 8.24 5.16
CA LYS A 240 -1.75 8.06 5.50
C LYS A 240 -2.42 6.94 4.72
N TRP A 241 -2.32 6.97 3.39
CA TRP A 241 -3.07 6.03 2.56
C TRP A 241 -2.48 4.62 2.60
N THR A 242 -1.18 4.48 2.42
CA THR A 242 -0.52 3.16 2.41
C THR A 242 -0.30 2.56 3.79
N LYS A 243 -0.39 3.37 4.87
CA LYS A 243 -0.34 2.88 6.26
C LYS A 243 -1.70 2.39 6.80
N ARG A 244 -2.75 2.39 6.01
CA ARG A 244 -4.04 1.87 6.45
C ARG A 244 -3.91 0.40 6.84
N THR A 245 -4.47 0.05 7.99
CA THR A 245 -4.64 -1.34 8.39
C THR A 245 -5.55 -2.00 7.37
N VAL A 246 -5.04 -3.03 6.71
CA VAL A 246 -5.84 -3.83 5.78
C VAL A 246 -6.60 -4.85 6.62
N THR A 247 -7.88 -5.01 6.36
CA THR A 247 -8.68 -6.11 6.89
C THR A 247 -8.07 -7.43 6.36
N TYR A 248 -8.04 -8.47 7.16
CA TYR A 248 -7.42 -9.77 6.81
C TYR A 248 -5.90 -9.71 6.58
N GLY A 249 -5.21 -9.04 7.48
CA GLY A 249 -3.76 -8.95 7.46
C GLY A 249 -3.13 -9.08 8.83
N THR A 250 -1.84 -9.39 8.84
CA THR A 250 -1.02 -9.45 10.05
C THR A 250 0.27 -8.69 9.86
N ARG A 251 0.87 -8.24 10.97
CA ARG A 251 2.19 -7.63 10.97
C ARG A 251 3.17 -8.54 11.72
N ASN A 252 4.19 -8.98 11.03
CA ASN A 252 5.10 -10.00 11.51
C ASN A 252 6.55 -9.51 11.45
N VAL A 253 7.36 -9.92 12.42
CA VAL A 253 8.82 -9.85 12.31
C VAL A 253 9.25 -10.93 11.32
N ILE A 254 10.16 -10.59 10.41
CA ILE A 254 10.70 -11.54 9.44
C ILE A 254 11.88 -12.30 10.02
N THR A 255 11.98 -13.57 9.67
CA THR A 255 13.10 -14.44 9.94
C THR A 255 13.53 -15.13 8.65
N ALA A 256 14.75 -15.64 8.58
CA ALA A 256 15.18 -16.45 7.45
C ALA A 256 14.37 -17.74 7.39
N SER A 257 13.83 -18.08 6.23
CA SER A 257 13.24 -19.41 6.02
C SER A 257 14.36 -20.45 5.93
N PRO A 258 14.32 -21.52 6.73
CA PRO A 258 15.30 -22.59 6.65
C PRO A 258 15.14 -23.47 5.40
N LYS A 259 14.05 -23.31 4.65
CA LYS A 259 13.76 -24.11 3.46
C LYS A 259 14.32 -23.44 2.21
N VAL A 260 15.30 -24.07 1.61
CA VAL A 260 15.91 -23.63 0.35
C VAL A 260 15.36 -24.49 -0.79
N VAL A 261 15.00 -23.82 -1.90
CA VAL A 261 14.56 -24.49 -3.12
C VAL A 261 15.79 -25.06 -3.82
N THR A 262 15.95 -26.38 -3.79
CA THR A 262 17.05 -27.10 -4.45
C THR A 262 16.68 -27.61 -5.85
N ASP A 263 15.39 -27.81 -6.13
CA ASP A 263 14.90 -28.27 -7.41
C ASP A 263 13.57 -27.58 -7.78
N LEU A 264 13.58 -26.77 -8.82
CA LEU A 264 12.39 -26.07 -9.32
C LEU A 264 11.33 -27.01 -9.92
N LYS A 265 11.67 -28.25 -10.21
CA LYS A 265 10.76 -29.25 -10.79
C LYS A 265 10.11 -30.14 -9.72
N ASP A 266 10.65 -30.17 -8.52
CA ASP A 266 10.09 -30.95 -7.41
C ASP A 266 8.88 -30.23 -6.83
N LYS A 267 7.70 -30.71 -7.16
CA LYS A 267 6.42 -30.15 -6.65
C LYS A 267 6.22 -30.32 -5.15
N ASN A 268 6.99 -31.18 -4.51
CA ASN A 268 6.90 -31.44 -3.07
C ASN A 268 7.80 -30.50 -2.24
N LYS A 269 8.69 -29.76 -2.89
CA LYS A 269 9.57 -28.78 -2.23
C LYS A 269 8.98 -27.37 -2.28
N PRO A 270 9.21 -26.55 -1.27
CA PRO A 270 8.78 -25.16 -1.29
C PRO A 270 9.37 -24.40 -2.49
N ARG A 271 8.54 -23.59 -3.16
CA ARG A 271 8.99 -22.69 -4.21
C ARG A 271 9.73 -21.49 -3.62
N ALA A 272 10.49 -20.76 -4.43
CA ALA A 272 11.11 -19.49 -4.02
C ALA A 272 10.09 -18.45 -3.55
N THR A 273 8.84 -18.57 -4.00
CA THR A 273 7.70 -17.72 -3.63
C THR A 273 7.01 -18.14 -2.34
N ASN A 274 7.33 -19.33 -1.78
CA ASN A 274 6.75 -19.76 -0.52
C ASN A 274 7.35 -18.98 0.65
N ILE A 275 6.49 -18.65 1.61
CA ILE A 275 6.85 -18.05 2.90
C ILE A 275 6.29 -18.89 4.03
N GLU A 276 7.05 -19.06 5.09
CA GLU A 276 6.57 -19.72 6.31
C GLU A 276 5.75 -18.76 7.15
N VAL A 277 4.54 -19.15 7.51
CA VAL A 277 3.65 -18.31 8.36
C VAL A 277 3.13 -19.14 9.52
N GLY A 278 3.24 -18.61 10.74
CA GLY A 278 2.74 -19.28 11.95
C GLY A 278 1.21 -19.47 11.92
N VAL A 279 0.75 -20.57 12.52
CA VAL A 279 -0.70 -20.90 12.63
C VAL A 279 -1.51 -19.76 13.25
N LEU A 280 -0.98 -19.16 14.33
CA LEU A 280 -1.66 -18.06 15.01
C LEU A 280 -1.79 -16.83 14.12
N GLN A 281 -0.70 -16.47 13.40
CA GLN A 281 -0.68 -15.34 12.50
C GLN A 281 -1.71 -15.53 11.38
N THR A 282 -1.72 -16.72 10.79
CA THR A 282 -2.70 -17.07 9.74
C THR A 282 -4.12 -17.03 10.28
N ALA A 283 -4.39 -17.73 11.39
CA ALA A 283 -5.72 -17.81 11.99
C ALA A 283 -6.30 -16.43 12.31
N LYS A 284 -5.47 -15.49 12.76
CA LYS A 284 -5.87 -14.10 13.01
C LYS A 284 -6.00 -13.27 11.75
N GLY A 285 -5.12 -13.50 10.79
CA GLY A 285 -5.12 -12.77 9.52
C GLY A 285 -6.39 -13.03 8.70
N ILE A 286 -6.96 -14.22 8.81
CA ILE A 286 -8.20 -14.63 8.14
C ILE A 286 -9.28 -15.07 9.14
N LEU A 287 -9.41 -14.35 10.25
CA LEU A 287 -10.25 -14.77 11.39
C LEU A 287 -11.67 -15.23 11.02
N PRO A 288 -12.46 -14.52 10.20
CA PRO A 288 -13.79 -14.99 9.81
C PRO A 288 -13.77 -16.33 9.08
N ALA A 289 -12.81 -16.53 8.17
CA ALA A 289 -12.64 -17.80 7.47
C ALA A 289 -12.19 -18.90 8.43
N THR A 290 -11.30 -18.61 9.38
CA THR A 290 -10.89 -19.55 10.42
C THR A 290 -12.06 -20.02 11.27
N ILE A 291 -12.91 -19.10 11.72
CA ILE A 291 -14.11 -19.43 12.50
C ILE A 291 -15.06 -20.28 11.65
N PHE A 292 -15.28 -19.91 10.41
CA PHE A 292 -16.11 -20.69 9.48
C PHE A 292 -15.58 -22.12 9.30
N LEU A 293 -14.28 -22.28 9.06
CA LEU A 293 -13.65 -23.59 8.87
C LEU A 293 -13.70 -24.45 10.15
N LEU A 294 -13.48 -23.86 11.31
CA LEU A 294 -13.63 -24.56 12.59
C LEU A 294 -15.07 -25.05 12.77
N ARG A 295 -16.07 -24.22 12.51
CA ARG A 295 -17.47 -24.57 12.63
C ARG A 295 -17.89 -25.67 11.67
N THR A 296 -17.55 -25.51 10.39
CA THR A 296 -17.99 -26.44 9.34
C THR A 296 -17.28 -27.78 9.37
N ASN A 297 -16.00 -27.83 9.73
CA ASN A 297 -15.21 -29.06 9.66
C ASN A 297 -15.14 -29.82 11.00
N PHE A 298 -15.20 -29.10 12.13
CA PHE A 298 -14.93 -29.71 13.43
C PHE A 298 -16.07 -29.56 14.45
N LEU A 299 -16.77 -28.41 14.49
CA LEU A 299 -17.71 -28.08 15.55
C LEU A 299 -19.19 -28.28 15.17
N PHE A 300 -19.51 -28.52 13.89
CA PHE A 300 -20.86 -28.47 13.31
C PHE A 300 -21.89 -29.35 14.02
N ASP A 301 -21.49 -30.50 14.60
CA ASP A 301 -22.34 -31.45 15.25
C ASP A 301 -22.03 -31.64 16.76
N ILE A 302 -21.09 -30.84 17.28
CA ILE A 302 -20.66 -30.90 18.68
C ILE A 302 -21.54 -30.01 19.53
N PHE A 303 -21.71 -28.76 19.17
CA PHE A 303 -22.47 -27.77 19.91
C PHE A 303 -23.79 -27.48 19.23
N ASP A 304 -24.86 -27.48 20.04
CA ASP A 304 -26.17 -27.02 19.61
C ASP A 304 -26.31 -25.52 19.96
N PRO A 305 -26.45 -24.62 18.97
CA PRO A 305 -26.58 -23.20 19.23
C PRO A 305 -27.79 -22.80 20.08
N GLU A 306 -28.83 -23.60 20.04
CA GLU A 306 -30.10 -23.32 20.73
C GLU A 306 -30.21 -23.96 22.13
N SER A 307 -29.27 -24.84 22.51
CA SER A 307 -29.29 -25.52 23.77
C SER A 307 -28.01 -25.38 24.59
N THR A 308 -28.06 -25.77 25.86
CA THR A 308 -26.90 -25.85 26.75
C THR A 308 -26.13 -27.15 26.60
N LYS A 309 -26.44 -27.97 25.59
CA LYS A 309 -25.88 -29.32 25.44
C LYS A 309 -24.82 -29.39 24.37
N ALA A 310 -23.81 -30.23 24.61
CA ALA A 310 -22.78 -30.55 23.66
C ALA A 310 -22.49 -32.04 23.60
N ARG A 311 -22.08 -32.54 22.43
CA ARG A 311 -21.64 -33.93 22.24
C ARG A 311 -20.15 -34.02 22.47
N LEU A 312 -19.73 -34.37 23.66
CA LEU A 312 -18.36 -34.46 24.09
C LEU A 312 -17.95 -35.90 24.41
N ILE A 313 -16.63 -36.16 24.43
CA ILE A 313 -16.10 -37.49 24.66
C ILE A 313 -15.77 -37.66 26.15
N ASN A 314 -16.27 -38.71 26.75
CA ASN A 314 -16.01 -39.06 28.13
C ASN A 314 -14.56 -39.59 28.28
N PRO A 315 -13.73 -39.03 29.16
CA PRO A 315 -12.31 -39.43 29.30
C PRO A 315 -12.10 -40.89 29.74
N LYS A 316 -13.06 -41.47 30.49
CA LYS A 316 -12.94 -42.84 31.01
C LYS A 316 -13.40 -43.89 30.02
N THR A 317 -14.53 -43.61 29.33
CA THR A 317 -15.17 -44.59 28.45
C THR A 317 -14.79 -44.37 26.97
N LEU A 318 -14.24 -43.19 26.63
CA LEU A 318 -13.97 -42.70 25.28
C LEU A 318 -15.20 -42.66 24.37
N LYS A 319 -16.40 -42.76 24.98
CA LYS A 319 -17.69 -42.65 24.27
C LYS A 319 -18.11 -41.21 24.11
N ARG A 320 -18.71 -40.92 22.97
CA ARG A 320 -19.37 -39.64 22.72
C ARG A 320 -20.71 -39.59 23.47
N GLU A 321 -20.88 -38.60 24.31
CA GLU A 321 -22.05 -38.41 25.16
C GLU A 321 -22.65 -37.01 24.96
N LEU A 322 -23.99 -36.92 25.02
CA LEU A 322 -24.68 -35.62 25.07
C LEU A 322 -24.70 -35.13 26.52
N VAL A 323 -24.07 -34.01 26.80
CA VAL A 323 -23.89 -33.48 28.15
C VAL A 323 -24.25 -32.00 28.21
N ASP A 324 -24.73 -31.55 29.37
CA ASP A 324 -24.86 -30.11 29.62
C ASP A 324 -23.48 -29.49 29.85
N ILE A 325 -23.27 -28.34 29.28
CA ILE A 325 -22.01 -27.57 29.40
C ILE A 325 -22.25 -26.27 30.16
N SER A 326 -21.21 -25.80 30.85
CA SER A 326 -21.23 -24.53 31.56
C SER A 326 -21.45 -23.35 30.62
N GLU A 327 -22.04 -22.26 31.10
CA GLU A 327 -22.21 -21.02 30.32
C GLU A 327 -20.88 -20.46 29.82
N LYS A 328 -19.83 -20.62 30.62
CA LYS A 328 -18.45 -20.24 30.22
C LYS A 328 -17.95 -21.07 29.03
N ALA A 329 -18.18 -22.36 29.03
CA ALA A 329 -17.83 -23.26 27.94
C ALA A 329 -18.64 -22.91 26.68
N ARG A 330 -19.96 -22.70 26.86
CA ARG A 330 -20.86 -22.30 25.77
C ARG A 330 -20.41 -21.00 25.11
N SER A 331 -20.18 -19.95 25.88
CA SER A 331 -19.74 -18.65 25.34
C SER A 331 -18.38 -18.74 24.62
N SER A 332 -17.47 -19.61 25.06
CA SER A 332 -16.16 -19.78 24.45
C SER A 332 -16.18 -20.55 23.13
N TRP A 333 -17.13 -21.47 22.92
CA TRP A 333 -17.12 -22.37 21.77
C TRP A 333 -18.26 -22.17 20.77
N VAL A 334 -19.34 -21.47 21.16
CA VAL A 334 -20.49 -21.24 20.29
C VAL A 334 -20.48 -19.85 19.67
N SER A 335 -20.04 -18.82 20.38
CA SER A 335 -20.00 -17.44 19.86
C SER A 335 -18.75 -17.17 19.03
N ASP A 336 -18.83 -16.22 18.09
CA ASP A 336 -17.67 -15.77 17.29
C ASP A 336 -16.60 -15.15 18.19
N ASP A 337 -16.98 -14.28 19.10
CA ASP A 337 -16.07 -13.66 20.08
C ASP A 337 -15.38 -14.70 20.97
N GLY A 338 -16.09 -15.77 21.34
CA GLY A 338 -15.54 -16.87 22.10
C GLY A 338 -14.49 -17.66 21.33
N LEU A 339 -14.75 -17.95 20.07
CA LEU A 339 -13.79 -18.61 19.17
C LEU A 339 -12.58 -17.72 18.89
N GLU A 340 -12.79 -16.42 18.66
CA GLU A 340 -11.69 -15.45 18.52
C GLU A 340 -10.79 -15.42 19.76
N ASN A 341 -11.40 -15.36 20.95
CA ASN A 341 -10.68 -15.43 22.22
C ASN A 341 -9.91 -16.75 22.37
N THR A 342 -10.50 -17.86 21.94
CA THR A 342 -9.86 -19.18 21.98
C THR A 342 -8.66 -19.26 21.03
N ILE A 343 -8.78 -18.74 19.80
CA ILE A 343 -7.68 -18.62 18.87
C ILE A 343 -6.57 -17.69 19.43
N THR A 344 -6.98 -16.61 20.09
CA THR A 344 -6.02 -15.66 20.70
C THR A 344 -5.18 -16.29 21.82
N LYS A 345 -5.69 -17.29 22.53
CA LYS A 345 -4.94 -18.04 23.55
C LYS A 345 -3.75 -18.82 22.99
N LEU A 346 -3.72 -19.11 21.69
CA LEU A 346 -2.55 -19.72 21.03
C LEU A 346 -1.26 -18.86 21.13
N LYS A 347 -1.38 -17.61 21.56
CA LYS A 347 -0.20 -16.79 21.92
C LYS A 347 0.60 -17.35 23.09
N GLN A 348 -0.03 -18.17 23.93
CA GLN A 348 0.60 -18.81 25.09
C GLN A 348 0.94 -20.23 24.69
N PRO A 349 2.22 -20.59 24.55
CA PRO A 349 2.65 -21.89 24.06
C PRO A 349 2.10 -23.05 24.90
N GLU A 350 2.00 -22.84 26.22
CA GLU A 350 1.48 -23.86 27.16
C GLU A 350 0.00 -24.17 26.87
N ILE A 351 -0.79 -23.17 26.48
CA ILE A 351 -2.20 -23.37 26.10
C ILE A 351 -2.28 -23.97 24.69
N ALA A 352 -1.47 -23.46 23.75
CA ALA A 352 -1.48 -23.94 22.37
C ALA A 352 -1.23 -25.46 22.29
N LEU A 353 -0.26 -25.96 23.06
CA LEU A 353 0.13 -27.38 23.11
C LEU A 353 -0.72 -28.20 24.06
N SER A 354 -1.62 -27.59 24.84
CA SER A 354 -2.45 -28.33 25.79
C SER A 354 -3.65 -29.00 25.11
N GLU A 355 -4.13 -30.08 25.74
CA GLU A 355 -5.34 -30.79 25.33
C GLU A 355 -6.59 -29.93 25.48
N ILE A 356 -7.52 -30.03 24.54
CA ILE A 356 -8.82 -29.35 24.64
C ILE A 356 -9.75 -30.12 25.57
N LYS A 357 -10.01 -29.52 26.72
CA LYS A 357 -10.98 -30.03 27.72
C LYS A 357 -12.10 -29.03 27.95
N ILE A 358 -13.34 -29.47 27.80
CA ILE A 358 -14.58 -28.72 28.04
C ILE A 358 -15.31 -29.38 29.18
N ASP A 359 -15.39 -28.72 30.33
CA ASP A 359 -16.02 -29.26 31.55
C ASP A 359 -15.53 -30.70 31.86
N ASN A 360 -14.22 -30.93 31.83
CA ASN A 360 -13.53 -32.20 32.02
C ASN A 360 -13.85 -33.32 31.01
N LYS A 361 -14.35 -32.97 29.83
CA LYS A 361 -14.56 -33.91 28.71
C LYS A 361 -13.73 -33.49 27.52
N TYR A 362 -13.40 -34.40 26.62
CA TYR A 362 -12.61 -34.12 25.42
C TYR A 362 -13.50 -33.64 24.27
N LEU A 363 -12.99 -32.72 23.49
CA LEU A 363 -13.65 -32.20 22.28
C LEU A 363 -13.60 -33.27 21.16
N LEU A 364 -12.42 -33.71 20.82
CA LEU A 364 -12.09 -34.70 19.79
C LEU A 364 -10.87 -35.49 20.25
N LEU A 365 -10.65 -36.66 19.63
CA LEU A 365 -9.44 -37.47 19.83
C LEU A 365 -8.62 -37.53 18.55
N ILE A 366 -7.33 -37.78 18.72
CA ILE A 366 -6.39 -38.09 17.65
C ILE A 366 -5.91 -39.53 17.84
N GLU A 367 -6.07 -40.36 16.81
CA GLU A 367 -5.36 -41.64 16.68
C GLU A 367 -4.06 -41.38 15.93
N GLU A 368 -2.94 -41.71 16.53
CA GLU A 368 -1.64 -41.58 15.91
C GLU A 368 -1.01 -42.96 15.69
N LYS A 369 -0.78 -43.33 14.42
CA LYS A 369 -0.22 -44.63 14.05
C LYS A 369 0.86 -44.46 12.98
N GLY A 370 2.12 -44.38 13.45
CA GLY A 370 3.24 -44.05 12.59
C GLY A 370 3.10 -42.66 11.97
N ASP A 371 3.10 -42.58 10.64
CA ASP A 371 2.93 -41.32 9.93
C ASP A 371 1.47 -40.97 9.65
N ALA A 372 0.51 -41.80 10.08
CA ALA A 372 -0.90 -41.55 9.91
C ALA A 372 -1.52 -40.94 11.16
N ILE A 373 -2.34 -39.91 10.97
CA ILE A 373 -3.13 -39.20 11.97
C ILE A 373 -4.60 -39.28 11.58
N ARG A 374 -5.46 -39.69 12.51
CA ARG A 374 -6.89 -39.71 12.28
C ARG A 374 -7.62 -38.90 13.34
N VAL A 375 -8.53 -38.02 12.92
CA VAL A 375 -9.39 -37.25 13.82
C VAL A 375 -10.64 -38.07 14.14
N ILE A 376 -10.86 -38.38 15.42
CA ILE A 376 -11.92 -39.22 15.93
C ILE A 376 -12.91 -38.38 16.71
N ASP A 377 -14.17 -38.45 16.31
CA ASP A 377 -15.31 -37.86 17.04
C ASP A 377 -16.10 -38.88 17.87
N ASP A 378 -16.05 -40.16 17.50
CA ASP A 378 -16.71 -41.27 18.21
C ASP A 378 -15.99 -42.57 17.86
N ILE A 379 -15.42 -43.22 18.84
CA ILE A 379 -14.66 -44.48 18.65
C ILE A 379 -15.47 -45.59 18.01
N TYR A 380 -16.81 -45.59 18.18
CA TYR A 380 -17.69 -46.61 17.59
C TYR A 380 -17.88 -46.48 16.09
N LYS A 381 -17.60 -45.34 15.55
CA LYS A 381 -17.67 -45.13 14.08
C LYS A 381 -16.46 -45.71 13.33
N TYR A 382 -15.39 -46.04 14.03
CA TYR A 382 -14.15 -46.47 13.43
C TYR A 382 -13.72 -47.85 13.94
N PRO A 383 -14.13 -48.95 13.28
CA PRO A 383 -13.75 -50.31 13.68
C PRO A 383 -12.24 -50.52 13.63
N GLY A 384 -11.67 -51.13 14.66
CA GLY A 384 -10.24 -51.48 14.71
C GLY A 384 -9.32 -50.37 15.24
N ILE A 385 -9.88 -49.34 15.90
CA ILE A 385 -9.08 -48.33 16.59
C ILE A 385 -8.31 -48.97 17.76
N ASP A 386 -7.04 -48.67 17.84
CA ASP A 386 -6.19 -48.98 18.98
C ASP A 386 -6.35 -47.88 20.02
N LYS A 387 -6.92 -48.23 21.17
CA LYS A 387 -7.19 -47.27 22.25
C LYS A 387 -5.91 -46.74 22.91
N ASP A 388 -4.81 -47.47 22.84
CA ASP A 388 -3.51 -47.07 23.41
C ASP A 388 -2.84 -45.95 22.59
N ASN A 389 -3.27 -45.78 21.31
CA ASN A 389 -2.78 -44.75 20.41
C ASN A 389 -3.71 -43.51 20.33
N LEU A 390 -4.72 -43.43 21.24
CA LEU A 390 -5.63 -42.32 21.30
C LEU A 390 -5.20 -41.26 22.31
N ARG A 391 -5.21 -40.02 21.90
CA ARG A 391 -5.02 -38.86 22.77
C ARG A 391 -6.00 -37.73 22.43
N PRO A 392 -6.30 -36.83 23.38
CA PRO A 392 -7.09 -35.66 23.07
C PRO A 392 -6.41 -34.74 22.07
N ILE A 393 -7.20 -34.09 21.22
CA ILE A 393 -6.69 -33.04 20.30
C ILE A 393 -6.23 -31.82 21.10
N THR A 394 -5.14 -31.19 20.68
CA THR A 394 -4.65 -29.94 21.24
C THR A 394 -5.20 -28.73 20.49
N TYR A 395 -5.08 -27.54 21.10
CA TYR A 395 -5.58 -26.31 20.46
C TYR A 395 -4.83 -26.01 19.16
N ILE A 396 -3.50 -26.20 19.11
CA ILE A 396 -2.72 -25.94 17.91
C ILE A 396 -3.07 -26.90 16.79
N GLU A 397 -3.28 -28.19 17.11
CA GLU A 397 -3.70 -29.18 16.12
C GLU A 397 -5.06 -28.87 15.53
N LEU A 398 -6.04 -28.50 16.36
CA LEU A 398 -7.39 -28.16 15.90
C LEU A 398 -7.34 -27.00 14.88
N VAL A 399 -6.61 -25.94 15.21
CA VAL A 399 -6.53 -24.75 14.32
C VAL A 399 -5.65 -25.05 13.10
N TYR A 400 -4.55 -25.79 13.25
CA TYR A 400 -3.74 -26.24 12.13
C TYR A 400 -4.55 -27.09 11.14
N LEU A 401 -5.26 -28.09 11.64
CA LEU A 401 -6.09 -28.97 10.82
C LEU A 401 -7.24 -28.26 10.11
N ALA A 402 -7.77 -27.19 10.72
CA ALA A 402 -8.78 -26.35 10.06
C ALA A 402 -8.22 -25.56 8.87
N LEU A 403 -6.95 -25.15 8.94
CA LEU A 403 -6.36 -24.18 8.01
C LEU A 403 -5.45 -24.80 6.94
N PHE A 404 -4.70 -25.88 7.26
CA PHE A 404 -3.57 -26.33 6.44
C PHE A 404 -3.93 -26.66 5.00
N ASN A 405 -5.10 -27.27 4.78
CA ASN A 405 -5.55 -27.60 3.43
C ASN A 405 -6.12 -26.38 2.69
N HIS A 406 -6.83 -25.51 3.41
CA HIS A 406 -7.37 -24.30 2.83
C HIS A 406 -6.28 -23.34 2.37
N MET A 407 -5.18 -23.22 3.12
CA MET A 407 -4.11 -22.27 2.81
C MET A 407 -3.21 -22.68 1.63
N LYS A 408 -3.23 -23.94 1.20
CA LYS A 408 -2.40 -24.41 0.08
C LYS A 408 -2.66 -23.69 -1.24
N GLU A 409 -3.87 -23.17 -1.44
CA GLU A 409 -4.33 -22.57 -2.69
C GLU A 409 -4.54 -21.05 -2.60
N HIS A 410 -4.20 -20.44 -1.46
CA HIS A 410 -4.47 -19.02 -1.22
C HIS A 410 -3.17 -18.21 -1.20
N PRO A 411 -2.81 -17.54 -2.31
CA PRO A 411 -1.71 -16.60 -2.31
C PRO A 411 -2.04 -15.39 -1.43
N ALA A 412 -0.98 -14.71 -1.01
CA ALA A 412 -1.07 -13.50 -0.22
C ALA A 412 -0.05 -12.49 -0.76
N TYR A 413 -0.07 -11.26 -0.26
CA TYR A 413 1.02 -10.35 -0.53
C TYR A 413 1.69 -9.87 0.74
N VAL A 414 3.01 -9.80 0.67
CA VAL A 414 3.88 -9.27 1.71
C VAL A 414 4.28 -7.86 1.34
N THR A 415 4.15 -6.94 2.29
CA THR A 415 4.49 -5.53 2.11
C THR A 415 5.42 -5.06 3.21
N ARG A 416 6.57 -4.46 2.84
CA ARG A 416 7.42 -3.72 3.79
C ARG A 416 7.20 -2.23 3.61
N TYR A 417 6.95 -1.53 4.70
CA TYR A 417 6.84 -0.08 4.73
C TYR A 417 8.18 0.57 5.10
N PRO A 418 8.52 1.73 4.46
CA PRO A 418 7.73 2.45 3.46
C PRO A 418 7.76 1.77 2.08
N ILE A 419 6.67 1.92 1.32
CA ILE A 419 6.64 1.48 -0.07
C ILE A 419 7.49 2.47 -0.89
N THR A 420 8.64 1.99 -1.37
CA THR A 420 9.60 2.81 -2.12
C THR A 420 9.65 2.46 -3.60
N GLY A 421 9.10 1.33 -3.98
CA GLY A 421 9.07 0.84 -5.36
C GLY A 421 8.30 -0.48 -5.49
N LEU A 422 8.30 -1.05 -6.68
CA LEU A 422 7.60 -2.29 -7.00
C LEU A 422 8.00 -3.46 -6.08
N GLY A 423 9.28 -3.57 -5.75
CA GLY A 423 9.79 -4.62 -4.87
C GLY A 423 9.36 -4.51 -3.41
N SER A 424 8.71 -3.41 -2.99
CA SER A 424 8.19 -3.28 -1.62
C SER A 424 6.93 -4.10 -1.37
N ILE A 425 6.26 -4.57 -2.43
CA ILE A 425 5.07 -5.43 -2.40
C ILE A 425 5.38 -6.67 -3.22
N ASN A 426 5.29 -7.84 -2.61
CA ASN A 426 5.56 -9.11 -3.28
C ASN A 426 4.40 -10.08 -3.06
N ILE A 427 4.03 -10.79 -4.12
CA ILE A 427 3.07 -11.87 -4.04
C ILE A 427 3.79 -13.13 -3.56
N VAL A 428 3.18 -13.84 -2.64
CA VAL A 428 3.76 -14.99 -1.97
C VAL A 428 2.73 -16.10 -1.81
N GLU A 429 3.20 -17.32 -1.67
CA GLU A 429 2.40 -18.49 -1.34
C GLU A 429 2.65 -18.87 0.13
N PRO A 430 1.69 -18.58 1.03
CA PRO A 430 1.86 -18.90 2.44
C PRO A 430 1.96 -20.40 2.68
N TYR A 431 2.98 -20.79 3.43
CA TYR A 431 3.23 -22.15 3.89
C TYR A 431 3.00 -22.18 5.40
N LEU A 432 1.96 -22.89 5.82
CA LEU A 432 1.53 -22.87 7.21
C LEU A 432 2.48 -23.68 8.08
N LYS A 433 3.12 -23.05 9.06
CA LYS A 433 4.03 -23.67 10.04
C LYS A 433 3.44 -23.62 11.44
N SER A 434 3.42 -24.77 12.11
CA SER A 434 2.80 -24.90 13.43
C SER A 434 3.83 -24.76 14.57
N THR A 435 4.89 -25.56 14.52
CA THR A 435 5.98 -25.64 15.50
C THR A 435 7.32 -25.47 14.80
N ILE A 436 8.40 -25.23 15.54
CA ILE A 436 9.74 -25.08 14.96
C ILE A 436 10.16 -26.38 14.28
N ASP A 437 10.09 -27.49 15.01
CA ASP A 437 10.19 -28.82 14.44
C ASP A 437 8.76 -29.30 14.13
N SER A 438 8.59 -29.92 13.00
CA SER A 438 7.30 -30.41 12.53
C SER A 438 7.51 -31.70 11.76
N THR A 439 6.46 -32.50 11.63
CA THR A 439 6.52 -33.79 10.97
C THR A 439 5.54 -33.84 9.79
N ARG A 440 5.93 -34.56 8.74
CA ARG A 440 5.02 -34.83 7.64
C ARG A 440 4.11 -35.99 8.05
N LYS A 441 2.78 -35.78 7.98
CA LYS A 441 1.78 -36.77 8.36
C LYS A 441 0.70 -36.93 7.30
N GLU A 442 0.16 -38.14 7.20
CA GLU A 442 -1.06 -38.43 6.45
C GLU A 442 -2.29 -38.23 7.38
N VAL A 443 -3.08 -37.23 7.09
CA VAL A 443 -4.18 -36.83 7.97
C VAL A 443 -5.52 -37.28 7.41
N TYR A 444 -6.21 -38.13 8.14
CA TYR A 444 -7.61 -38.48 7.90
C TYR A 444 -8.50 -37.57 8.71
N LEU A 445 -9.14 -36.60 8.05
CA LEU A 445 -10.13 -35.74 8.71
C LEU A 445 -11.41 -36.54 9.05
N ARG A 446 -12.28 -35.95 9.85
CA ARG A 446 -13.53 -36.58 10.30
C ARG A 446 -14.34 -37.10 9.12
N GLY A 447 -14.58 -38.42 9.09
CA GLY A 447 -15.37 -39.09 8.04
C GLY A 447 -14.67 -39.23 6.68
N ALA A 448 -13.42 -38.80 6.54
CA ALA A 448 -12.66 -38.96 5.31
C ALA A 448 -12.14 -40.39 5.15
N SER A 449 -12.27 -40.94 3.95
CA SER A 449 -11.72 -42.25 3.55
C SER A 449 -10.28 -42.14 3.03
N GLU A 450 -9.90 -40.97 2.52
CA GLU A 450 -8.58 -40.70 1.94
C GLU A 450 -7.83 -39.68 2.81
N PRO A 451 -6.51 -39.84 2.97
CA PRO A 451 -5.71 -38.90 3.73
C PRO A 451 -5.35 -37.68 2.91
N ILE A 452 -5.13 -36.56 3.60
CA ILE A 452 -4.52 -35.34 3.06
C ILE A 452 -3.12 -35.22 3.67
N ILE A 453 -2.12 -34.93 2.86
CA ILE A 453 -0.76 -34.74 3.36
C ILE A 453 -0.64 -33.41 4.07
N ALA A 454 -0.30 -33.47 5.35
CA ALA A 454 0.10 -32.34 6.18
C ALA A 454 1.62 -32.27 6.26
N GLU A 455 2.23 -31.30 5.59
CA GLU A 455 3.70 -31.17 5.51
C GLU A 455 4.32 -30.70 6.83
N GLU A 456 3.58 -29.94 7.62
CA GLU A 456 4.04 -29.28 8.86
C GLU A 456 3.12 -29.61 10.04
N TYR A 457 2.78 -30.89 10.21
CA TYR A 457 1.97 -31.31 11.35
C TYR A 457 2.68 -31.00 12.67
N PRO A 458 1.99 -30.44 13.69
CA PRO A 458 2.63 -30.02 14.94
C PRO A 458 3.39 -31.14 15.64
N ASP A 459 4.64 -30.87 15.98
CA ASP A 459 5.36 -31.64 17.00
C ASP A 459 5.09 -31.04 18.37
N LEU A 460 4.34 -31.75 19.19
CA LEU A 460 3.91 -31.27 20.51
C LEU A 460 5.06 -31.15 21.52
N THR A 461 6.23 -31.67 21.20
CA THR A 461 7.46 -31.54 22.01
C THR A 461 8.28 -30.31 21.63
N SER A 462 8.00 -29.70 20.50
CA SER A 462 8.69 -28.52 19.96
C SER A 462 8.01 -27.21 20.34
N GLN A 463 8.72 -26.10 20.16
CA GLN A 463 8.18 -24.77 20.42
C GLN A 463 7.21 -24.34 19.33
N VAL A 464 6.14 -23.63 19.71
CA VAL A 464 5.19 -23.03 18.77
C VAL A 464 5.90 -22.00 17.90
N TYR A 465 5.75 -22.10 16.59
CA TYR A 465 6.31 -21.14 15.65
C TYR A 465 5.46 -19.87 15.58
N THR A 466 6.10 -18.73 15.88
CA THR A 466 5.44 -17.41 15.86
C THR A 466 6.25 -16.44 15.03
N GLY A 467 6.04 -16.41 13.74
CA GLY A 467 6.84 -15.53 12.87
C GLY A 467 6.38 -15.61 11.42
N LEU A 468 7.21 -15.01 10.57
CA LEU A 468 7.12 -15.09 9.13
C LEU A 468 8.51 -15.39 8.58
N GLY A 469 8.72 -16.61 8.09
CA GLY A 469 9.94 -17.02 7.41
C GLY A 469 9.93 -16.53 5.97
N LEU A 470 10.88 -15.68 5.62
CA LEU A 470 11.00 -15.07 4.30
C LEU A 470 12.26 -15.57 3.60
N GLY A 471 12.13 -15.91 2.32
CA GLY A 471 13.29 -16.23 1.50
C GLY A 471 14.16 -14.99 1.27
N THR A 472 15.48 -15.19 1.24
CA THR A 472 16.45 -14.09 1.05
C THR A 472 16.28 -13.36 -0.27
N ILE A 473 15.65 -13.99 -1.27
CA ILE A 473 15.32 -13.39 -2.56
C ILE A 473 14.47 -12.10 -2.42
N PHE A 474 13.66 -12.00 -1.37
CA PHE A 474 12.78 -10.86 -1.12
C PHE A 474 13.47 -9.70 -0.40
N LEU A 475 14.64 -9.92 0.24
CA LEU A 475 15.28 -8.90 1.06
C LEU A 475 15.70 -7.66 0.26
N ALA A 476 16.44 -7.86 -0.82
CA ALA A 476 16.93 -6.75 -1.63
C ALA A 476 15.81 -5.92 -2.27
N PRO A 477 14.78 -6.51 -2.92
CA PRO A 477 13.65 -5.75 -3.47
C PRO A 477 12.87 -4.97 -2.43
N MET A 478 12.72 -5.52 -1.23
CA MET A 478 12.00 -4.88 -0.12
C MET A 478 12.89 -3.89 0.66
N GLY A 479 14.20 -3.87 0.42
CA GLY A 479 15.16 -3.15 1.25
C GLY A 479 15.09 -3.58 2.72
N ALA A 480 14.91 -4.90 2.96
CA ALA A 480 14.73 -5.52 4.26
C ALA A 480 15.99 -6.30 4.68
N ASP A 481 16.12 -6.50 5.99
CA ASP A 481 17.10 -7.39 6.59
C ASP A 481 16.51 -8.13 7.80
N PHE A 482 17.25 -9.12 8.33
CA PHE A 482 16.78 -9.94 9.47
C PHE A 482 17.22 -9.38 10.82
N ASP A 483 17.27 -8.06 10.96
CA ASP A 483 17.63 -7.36 12.20
C ASP A 483 16.44 -7.00 13.10
N GLY A 484 15.25 -7.51 12.78
CA GLY A 484 13.99 -7.21 13.45
C GLY A 484 12.98 -6.45 12.58
N ASP A 485 13.26 -6.34 11.28
CA ASP A 485 12.35 -5.78 10.32
C ASP A 485 10.96 -6.43 10.37
N LYS A 486 9.93 -5.63 10.10
CA LYS A 486 8.53 -6.07 10.12
C LYS A 486 7.88 -5.88 8.78
N VAL A 487 7.15 -6.90 8.35
CA VAL A 487 6.32 -6.86 7.15
C VAL A 487 4.85 -7.03 7.50
N SER A 488 3.99 -6.51 6.66
CA SER A 488 2.56 -6.81 6.67
C SER A 488 2.28 -7.93 5.69
N LEU A 489 1.54 -8.94 6.13
CA LEU A 489 1.03 -10.02 5.29
C LEU A 489 -0.48 -9.81 5.15
N SER A 490 -0.95 -9.75 3.92
CA SER A 490 -2.38 -9.58 3.61
C SER A 490 -2.86 -10.77 2.78
N PHE A 491 -3.91 -11.42 3.29
CA PHE A 491 -4.52 -12.57 2.65
C PHE A 491 -5.66 -12.14 1.72
N LEU A 492 -5.81 -12.86 0.62
CA LEU A 492 -6.94 -12.72 -0.28
C LEU A 492 -7.86 -13.94 -0.16
N LEU A 493 -9.15 -13.67 -0.02
CA LEU A 493 -10.16 -14.71 0.20
C LEU A 493 -11.15 -14.82 -0.97
N GLU A 494 -11.23 -13.81 -1.83
CA GLU A 494 -12.10 -13.80 -2.99
C GLU A 494 -11.47 -14.62 -4.13
N LYS A 495 -12.22 -15.54 -4.69
CA LYS A 495 -11.74 -16.47 -5.71
C LYS A 495 -11.13 -15.76 -6.92
N GLU A 496 -11.77 -14.71 -7.42
CA GLU A 496 -11.27 -13.95 -8.57
C GLU A 496 -9.89 -13.34 -8.29
N SER A 497 -9.71 -12.78 -7.09
CA SER A 497 -8.42 -12.21 -6.66
C SER A 497 -7.34 -13.29 -6.47
N VAL A 498 -7.73 -14.45 -5.95
CA VAL A 498 -6.83 -15.62 -5.79
C VAL A 498 -6.35 -16.11 -7.16
N ASP A 499 -7.29 -16.31 -8.09
CA ASP A 499 -6.98 -16.78 -9.45
C ASP A 499 -6.05 -15.79 -10.18
N GLU A 500 -6.31 -14.47 -10.07
CA GLU A 500 -5.46 -13.42 -10.66
C GLU A 500 -4.04 -13.46 -10.11
N LEU A 501 -3.87 -13.58 -8.80
CA LEU A 501 -2.54 -13.64 -8.18
C LEU A 501 -1.80 -14.94 -8.51
N GLN A 502 -2.49 -16.06 -8.58
CA GLN A 502 -1.89 -17.33 -8.99
C GLN A 502 -1.41 -17.27 -10.44
N ASP A 503 -2.20 -16.71 -11.35
CA ASP A 503 -1.80 -16.49 -12.73
C ASP A 503 -0.59 -15.56 -12.82
N TYR A 504 -0.58 -14.48 -12.05
CA TYR A 504 0.53 -13.53 -12.05
C TYR A 504 1.83 -14.15 -11.54
N ILE A 505 1.82 -14.88 -10.42
CA ILE A 505 3.02 -15.49 -9.81
C ILE A 505 3.64 -16.59 -10.70
N ASN A 506 2.82 -17.22 -11.55
CA ASN A 506 3.27 -18.24 -12.50
C ASN A 506 3.80 -17.65 -13.83
N THR A 507 3.78 -16.33 -14.00
CA THR A 507 4.28 -15.67 -15.20
C THR A 507 5.70 -15.13 -15.01
N LYS A 508 6.46 -15.01 -16.09
CA LYS A 508 7.78 -14.35 -16.06
C LYS A 508 7.71 -12.87 -15.67
N LYS A 509 6.55 -12.24 -15.86
CA LYS A 509 6.30 -10.83 -15.50
C LYS A 509 6.48 -10.56 -13.99
N TYR A 510 6.25 -11.56 -13.15
CA TYR A 510 6.45 -11.46 -11.72
C TYR A 510 7.89 -11.06 -11.33
N PHE A 511 8.88 -11.50 -12.11
CA PHE A 511 10.30 -11.28 -11.83
C PHE A 511 10.89 -10.03 -12.49
N LEU A 512 10.12 -9.35 -13.33
CA LEU A 512 10.60 -8.25 -14.15
C LEU A 512 9.92 -6.92 -13.77
N SER A 513 10.71 -5.84 -13.73
CA SER A 513 10.18 -4.48 -13.69
C SER A 513 9.55 -4.11 -15.04
N PRO A 514 8.76 -3.03 -15.13
CA PRO A 514 8.24 -2.51 -16.41
C PRO A 514 9.33 -2.18 -17.43
N GLU A 515 10.55 -1.91 -16.96
CA GLU A 515 11.72 -1.63 -17.78
C GLU A 515 12.43 -2.91 -18.28
N GLY A 516 11.95 -4.09 -17.86
CA GLY A 516 12.51 -5.40 -18.21
C GLY A 516 13.73 -5.82 -17.38
N GLU A 517 13.98 -5.15 -16.26
CA GLU A 517 15.05 -5.50 -15.32
C GLU A 517 14.57 -6.52 -14.28
N LEU A 518 15.44 -7.41 -13.81
CA LEU A 518 15.11 -8.33 -12.74
C LEU A 518 14.89 -7.58 -11.43
N ILE A 519 13.74 -7.79 -10.81
CA ILE A 519 13.40 -7.22 -9.48
C ILE A 519 14.14 -7.98 -8.39
N PHE A 520 14.32 -9.28 -8.55
CA PHE A 520 14.90 -10.17 -7.54
C PHE A 520 16.40 -10.40 -7.77
N SER A 521 17.16 -10.55 -6.67
CA SER A 521 18.60 -10.81 -6.74
C SER A 521 18.87 -12.30 -7.01
N VAL A 522 19.26 -12.60 -8.24
CA VAL A 522 19.63 -13.97 -8.64
C VAL A 522 20.92 -14.42 -7.94
N SER A 523 21.88 -13.52 -7.70
CA SER A 523 23.16 -13.84 -7.07
C SER A 523 23.02 -14.36 -5.62
N THR A 524 22.07 -13.84 -4.86
CA THR A 524 21.82 -14.28 -3.48
C THR A 524 21.35 -15.74 -3.45
N ASN A 525 20.39 -16.09 -4.33
CA ASN A 525 19.90 -17.46 -4.42
C ASN A 525 20.95 -18.46 -4.87
N VAL A 526 21.76 -18.10 -5.87
CA VAL A 526 22.85 -18.97 -6.34
C VAL A 526 23.84 -19.25 -5.21
N ASN A 527 24.21 -18.22 -4.44
CA ASN A 527 25.12 -18.39 -3.31
C ASN A 527 24.54 -19.33 -2.23
N GLU A 528 23.24 -19.22 -1.92
CA GLU A 528 22.57 -20.10 -0.94
C GLU A 528 22.52 -21.55 -1.42
N ILE A 529 22.18 -21.79 -2.69
CA ILE A 529 22.16 -23.13 -3.28
C ILE A 529 23.57 -23.75 -3.22
N VAL A 530 24.58 -22.99 -3.66
CA VAL A 530 25.98 -23.47 -3.64
C VAL A 530 26.46 -23.75 -2.22
N MET A 531 26.16 -22.86 -1.25
CA MET A 531 26.55 -23.09 0.14
C MET A 531 25.89 -24.33 0.74
N LYS A 532 24.63 -24.61 0.37
CA LYS A 532 23.94 -25.80 0.82
C LYS A 532 24.57 -27.09 0.25
N ASP A 533 24.89 -27.09 -1.04
CA ASP A 533 25.53 -28.22 -1.70
C ASP A 533 26.93 -28.54 -1.10
N PHE A 534 27.60 -27.55 -0.49
CA PHE A 534 28.88 -27.77 0.23
C PHE A 534 28.70 -28.28 1.66
N THR A 535 27.51 -28.24 2.22
CA THR A 535 27.20 -28.65 3.61
C THR A 535 26.49 -30.00 3.69
N GLU A 536 26.02 -30.55 2.59
CA GLU A 536 25.54 -31.92 2.42
C GLU A 536 26.69 -32.85 1.96
#